data_739d5ea93b7b5d3445d7a30ec39fe8a3
#
_entry.id   739d5ea93b7b5d3445d7a30ec39fe8a3
#
_cell.length_a   1.000
_cell.length_b   1.000
_cell.length_c   1.000
_cell.angle_alpha   90.00
_cell.angle_beta   90.00
_cell.angle_gamma   90.00
#
_symmetry.space_group_name_H-M   'P 1'
#
loop_
_entity.id
_entity.type
_entity.pdbx_description
1 polymer ?
#
loop_
_entity_poly.entity_id
_entity_poly.type
_entity_poly.pdbx_seq_one_letter_code
_entity_poly.pdbx_strand_id
1 'polypeptide(L)'
;IYKTNNVARQIKKKTLSWKMNVLNIFLDLNDDVKLDSIDHIDNIKVNDTQDLVHNQIVVEAFPNIEKDIINADNDVDLIVNVTNDINSKTAKENRKYEEVFKPKKIVVTYVLIALCTLVYILQILFPSLTTLGAVNGSLVRSGQVYRLVTGMFMHGSIWHLLCNMYSLYVIGCATENYFGKKKFLLIYFVSGIIGSMFSCIFNTSWSLGASGAIFGLMGALCYFGYYYRLYMGKALYSEIIPVIVLNLALSLIVSNIDFYAHIGGLIGGVFITIGLG
;
A
#
# COMPACT_ATOMS: atom_id res chain seq x y z
N ILE A 1 -3.85 30.66 -16.50
CA ILE A 1 -2.56 30.34 -15.85
C ILE A 1 -2.71 30.33 -14.34
N TYR A 2 -3.15 31.40 -13.67
CA TYR A 2 -3.32 31.44 -12.20
C TYR A 2 -4.30 30.37 -11.67
N LYS A 3 -5.45 30.18 -12.34
CA LYS A 3 -6.42 29.12 -12.01
C LYS A 3 -5.80 27.73 -12.18
N THR A 4 -5.07 27.48 -13.25
CA THR A 4 -4.39 26.21 -13.55
C THR A 4 -3.39 25.84 -12.46
N ASN A 5 -2.55 26.80 -12.03
CA ASN A 5 -1.60 26.61 -10.95
C ASN A 5 -2.25 26.23 -9.62
N ASN A 6 -3.39 26.87 -9.30
CA ASN A 6 -4.12 26.56 -8.08
C ASN A 6 -4.73 25.16 -8.12
N VAL A 7 -5.31 24.78 -9.26
CA VAL A 7 -5.87 23.44 -9.47
C VAL A 7 -4.76 22.38 -9.39
N ALA A 8 -3.65 22.60 -10.11
CA ALA A 8 -2.49 21.72 -10.08
C ALA A 8 -1.96 21.54 -8.65
N ARG A 9 -1.84 22.63 -7.87
CA ARG A 9 -1.41 22.57 -6.48
C ARG A 9 -2.37 21.78 -5.60
N GLN A 10 -3.69 21.95 -5.79
CA GLN A 10 -4.70 21.20 -5.05
C GLN A 10 -4.66 19.71 -5.38
N ILE A 11 -4.53 19.35 -6.67
CA ILE A 11 -4.40 17.97 -7.12
C ILE A 11 -3.11 17.36 -6.56
N LYS A 12 -1.97 18.06 -6.69
CA LYS A 12 -0.67 17.63 -6.14
C LYS A 12 -0.75 17.33 -4.64
N LYS A 13 -1.44 18.21 -3.88
CA LYS A 13 -1.65 18.01 -2.44
C LYS A 13 -2.56 16.82 -2.14
N LYS A 14 -3.64 16.62 -2.93
CA LYS A 14 -4.55 15.48 -2.77
C LYS A 14 -3.91 14.15 -3.16
N THR A 15 -3.10 14.14 -4.23
CA THR A 15 -2.48 12.92 -4.77
C THR A 15 -1.15 12.60 -4.12
N LEU A 16 -0.59 13.50 -3.28
CA LEU A 16 0.77 13.41 -2.72
C LEU A 16 1.84 13.23 -3.80
N SER A 17 1.62 13.82 -4.98
CA SER A 17 2.55 13.73 -6.10
C SER A 17 3.69 14.71 -5.94
N TRP A 18 4.94 14.25 -6.09
CA TRP A 18 6.13 15.10 -6.00
C TRP A 18 6.30 15.96 -7.26
N LYS A 19 5.99 15.37 -8.43
CA LYS A 19 6.03 16.05 -9.73
C LYS A 19 4.66 15.95 -10.39
N MET A 20 4.24 17.02 -11.03
CA MET A 20 3.05 17.07 -11.85
C MET A 20 3.33 18.01 -13.01
N ASN A 21 3.21 17.50 -14.22
CA ASN A 21 3.23 18.29 -15.44
C ASN A 21 1.77 18.59 -15.81
N VAL A 22 1.52 19.77 -16.29
CA VAL A 22 0.21 20.24 -16.71
C VAL A 22 0.30 20.63 -18.18
N LEU A 23 -0.60 20.12 -19.00
CA LEU A 23 -0.76 20.51 -20.38
C LEU A 23 -2.03 21.33 -20.51
N ASN A 24 -1.90 22.59 -20.91
CA ASN A 24 -3.02 23.44 -21.28
C ASN A 24 -3.16 23.41 -22.80
N ILE A 25 -4.34 23.01 -23.26
CA ILE A 25 -4.69 23.00 -24.67
C ILE A 25 -5.66 24.16 -24.91
N PHE A 26 -5.27 25.09 -25.76
CA PHE A 26 -6.09 26.23 -26.17
C PHE A 26 -6.61 25.96 -27.59
N LEU A 27 -7.92 25.88 -27.71
CA LEU A 27 -8.61 25.71 -29.00
C LEU A 27 -8.94 27.07 -29.60
N ASP A 28 -8.71 27.21 -30.90
CA ASP A 28 -9.11 28.38 -31.69
C ASP A 28 -8.65 29.72 -31.10
N LEU A 29 -7.40 29.76 -30.61
CA LEU A 29 -6.83 30.96 -30.00
C LEU A 29 -6.14 31.79 -31.07
N ASN A 30 -6.47 33.09 -31.17
CA ASN A 30 -5.85 34.04 -32.10
C ASN A 30 -4.31 33.99 -31.99
N ASP A 31 -3.64 34.11 -33.14
CA ASP A 31 -2.16 34.02 -33.26
C ASP A 31 -1.44 35.11 -32.47
N ASP A 32 -2.08 36.27 -32.31
CA ASP A 32 -1.51 37.39 -31.55
C ASP A 32 -1.37 37.16 -30.05
N VAL A 33 -2.01 36.13 -29.51
CA VAL A 33 -1.94 35.80 -28.07
C VAL A 33 -0.65 35.02 -27.79
N LYS A 34 0.26 35.66 -27.05
CA LYS A 34 1.47 35.01 -26.55
C LYS A 34 1.12 34.16 -25.33
N LEU A 35 1.55 32.89 -25.35
CA LEU A 35 1.42 31.99 -24.23
C LEU A 35 2.71 32.05 -23.39
N ASP A 36 2.56 32.37 -22.10
CA ASP A 36 3.70 32.39 -21.17
C ASP A 36 4.19 30.97 -20.92
N SER A 37 5.49 30.81 -20.91
CA SER A 37 6.14 29.57 -20.50
C SER A 37 6.29 29.56 -18.97
N ILE A 38 5.74 28.56 -18.30
CA ILE A 38 5.86 28.39 -16.86
C ILE A 38 6.41 26.99 -16.60
N ASP A 39 7.31 26.88 -15.64
CA ASP A 39 7.93 25.61 -15.27
C ASP A 39 6.86 24.58 -14.90
N HIS A 40 6.93 23.39 -15.52
CA HIS A 40 5.96 22.28 -15.41
C HIS A 40 4.56 22.54 -16.02
N ILE A 41 4.38 23.61 -16.82
CA ILE A 41 3.13 23.87 -17.54
C ILE A 41 3.44 24.07 -19.02
N ASP A 42 3.05 23.12 -19.84
CA ASP A 42 3.12 23.22 -21.28
C ASP A 42 1.81 23.85 -21.80
N ASN A 43 1.94 24.89 -22.61
CA ASN A 43 0.82 25.58 -23.23
C ASN A 43 0.90 25.35 -24.75
N ILE A 44 -0.13 24.77 -25.32
CA ILE A 44 -0.21 24.55 -26.77
C ILE A 44 -1.45 25.22 -27.37
N LYS A 45 -1.35 25.71 -28.60
CA LYS A 45 -2.44 26.17 -29.43
C LYS A 45 -2.79 25.09 -30.44
N VAL A 46 -4.07 24.85 -30.65
CA VAL A 46 -4.61 23.84 -31.57
C VAL A 46 -5.82 24.47 -32.26
N ASN A 47 -5.94 24.36 -33.56
CA ASN A 47 -7.05 24.89 -34.32
C ASN A 47 -8.13 23.84 -34.53
N ASP A 48 -7.72 22.57 -34.69
CA ASP A 48 -8.63 21.46 -34.89
C ASP A 48 -8.14 20.15 -34.23
N THR A 49 -8.89 19.08 -34.39
CA THR A 49 -8.55 17.75 -33.85
C THR A 49 -7.35 17.12 -34.55
N GLN A 50 -7.08 17.50 -35.80
CA GLN A 50 -5.91 16.99 -36.54
C GLN A 50 -4.63 17.60 -35.99
N ASP A 51 -4.62 18.92 -35.73
CA ASP A 51 -3.50 19.60 -35.07
C ASP A 51 -3.21 18.93 -33.68
N LEU A 52 -4.25 18.53 -32.96
CA LEU A 52 -4.12 17.88 -31.67
C LEU A 52 -3.38 16.53 -31.78
N VAL A 53 -3.78 15.70 -32.74
CA VAL A 53 -3.20 14.36 -32.97
C VAL A 53 -1.75 14.41 -33.45
N HIS A 54 -1.40 15.45 -34.23
CA HIS A 54 -0.06 15.60 -34.75
C HIS A 54 0.87 16.41 -33.83
N ASN A 55 0.37 17.00 -32.77
CA ASN A 55 1.20 17.75 -31.82
C ASN A 55 2.05 16.81 -30.97
N GLN A 56 3.37 16.91 -31.10
CA GLN A 56 4.32 16.02 -30.41
C GLN A 56 4.14 16.01 -28.89
N ILE A 57 3.91 17.17 -28.26
CA ILE A 57 3.72 17.30 -26.80
C ILE A 57 2.45 16.54 -26.36
N VAL A 58 1.39 16.62 -27.19
CA VAL A 58 0.13 15.90 -26.91
C VAL A 58 0.32 14.40 -27.03
N VAL A 59 0.97 13.96 -28.10
CA VAL A 59 1.22 12.52 -28.36
C VAL A 59 2.13 11.92 -27.28
N GLU A 60 3.15 12.65 -26.83
CA GLU A 60 4.00 12.22 -25.72
C GLU A 60 3.23 12.13 -24.41
N ALA A 61 2.35 13.10 -24.11
CA ALA A 61 1.53 13.10 -22.91
C ALA A 61 0.38 12.07 -22.96
N PHE A 62 -0.20 11.85 -24.14
CA PHE A 62 -1.35 10.98 -24.39
C PHE A 62 -1.12 10.07 -25.62
N PRO A 63 -0.33 8.98 -25.48
CA PRO A 63 0.05 8.13 -26.61
C PRO A 63 -1.10 7.48 -27.40
N ASN A 64 -2.30 7.45 -26.83
CA ASN A 64 -3.50 6.89 -27.45
C ASN A 64 -4.51 7.95 -27.90
N ILE A 65 -4.11 9.23 -27.97
CA ILE A 65 -5.02 10.35 -28.24
C ILE A 65 -5.85 10.13 -29.51
N GLU A 66 -5.24 9.59 -30.57
CA GLU A 66 -5.91 9.30 -31.83
C GLU A 66 -7.10 8.34 -31.67
N LYS A 67 -6.98 7.34 -30.78
CA LYS A 67 -8.03 6.37 -30.48
C LYS A 67 -9.11 6.92 -29.56
N ASP A 68 -8.78 7.96 -28.81
CA ASP A 68 -9.68 8.61 -27.85
C ASP A 68 -10.49 9.74 -28.47
N ILE A 69 -10.18 10.15 -29.72
CA ILE A 69 -10.98 11.15 -30.47
C ILE A 69 -12.27 10.51 -30.94
N ILE A 70 -13.39 11.10 -30.56
CA ILE A 70 -14.73 10.69 -30.96
C ILE A 70 -15.19 11.63 -32.08
N ASN A 71 -15.41 11.09 -33.27
CA ASN A 71 -16.00 11.81 -34.39
C ASN A 71 -17.51 11.56 -34.44
N ALA A 72 -18.26 12.58 -34.81
CA ALA A 72 -19.71 12.50 -34.99
C ALA A 72 -20.16 13.44 -36.11
N ASP A 73 -21.27 13.10 -36.75
CA ASP A 73 -21.79 13.87 -37.90
C ASP A 73 -22.47 15.19 -37.48
N ASN A 74 -22.84 15.32 -36.21
CA ASN A 74 -23.43 16.51 -35.64
C ASN A 74 -23.14 16.64 -34.13
N ASP A 75 -23.39 17.84 -33.57
CA ASP A 75 -23.09 18.16 -32.18
C ASP A 75 -23.86 17.29 -31.17
N VAL A 76 -25.09 16.90 -31.50
CA VAL A 76 -25.92 16.07 -30.61
C VAL A 76 -25.33 14.66 -30.51
N ASP A 77 -24.99 14.06 -31.63
CA ASP A 77 -24.36 12.73 -31.67
C ASP A 77 -22.98 12.77 -31.01
N LEU A 78 -22.21 13.86 -31.18
CA LEU A 78 -20.95 14.05 -30.48
C LEU A 78 -21.15 14.02 -28.96
N ILE A 79 -22.08 14.80 -28.43
CA ILE A 79 -22.38 14.83 -27.00
C ILE A 79 -22.82 13.46 -26.48
N VAL A 80 -23.68 12.77 -27.21
CA VAL A 80 -24.14 11.42 -26.85
C VAL A 80 -22.98 10.42 -26.83
N ASN A 81 -22.15 10.43 -27.87
CA ASN A 81 -21.02 9.50 -27.99
C ASN A 81 -19.97 9.73 -26.90
N VAL A 82 -19.60 10.99 -26.65
CA VAL A 82 -18.67 11.36 -25.58
C VAL A 82 -19.23 10.99 -24.21
N THR A 83 -20.52 11.25 -23.95
CA THR A 83 -21.17 10.89 -22.69
C THR A 83 -21.16 9.38 -22.47
N ASN A 84 -21.47 8.60 -23.50
CA ASN A 84 -21.48 7.15 -23.44
C ASN A 84 -20.06 6.59 -23.21
N ASP A 85 -19.03 7.15 -23.85
CA ASP A 85 -17.64 6.74 -23.64
C ASP A 85 -17.18 7.02 -22.20
N ILE A 86 -17.43 8.23 -21.70
CA ILE A 86 -17.13 8.61 -20.32
C ILE A 86 -17.84 7.67 -19.33
N ASN A 87 -19.14 7.43 -19.53
CA ASN A 87 -19.92 6.56 -18.65
C ASN A 87 -19.38 5.12 -18.70
N SER A 88 -19.01 4.61 -19.88
CA SER A 88 -18.47 3.25 -20.03
C SER A 88 -17.11 3.09 -19.36
N LYS A 89 -16.20 4.07 -19.53
CA LYS A 89 -14.88 4.11 -18.87
C LYS A 89 -15.04 4.19 -17.35
N THR A 90 -15.89 5.11 -16.89
CA THR A 90 -16.20 5.27 -15.46
C THR A 90 -16.79 3.99 -14.84
N ALA A 91 -17.72 3.34 -15.56
CA ALA A 91 -18.32 2.10 -15.09
C ALA A 91 -17.29 0.96 -14.99
N LYS A 92 -16.35 0.87 -15.94
CA LYS A 92 -15.25 -0.11 -15.87
C LYS A 92 -14.32 0.14 -14.69
N GLU A 93 -13.95 1.40 -14.44
CA GLU A 93 -13.12 1.76 -13.29
C GLU A 93 -13.86 1.48 -11.98
N ASN A 94 -15.11 1.90 -11.86
CA ASN A 94 -15.91 1.65 -10.67
C ASN A 94 -16.02 0.16 -10.35
N ARG A 95 -16.24 -0.70 -11.37
CA ARG A 95 -16.28 -2.16 -11.16
C ARG A 95 -14.96 -2.71 -10.60
N LYS A 96 -13.80 -2.22 -11.07
CA LYS A 96 -12.51 -2.62 -10.50
C LYS A 96 -12.40 -2.24 -9.03
N TYR A 97 -12.82 -1.03 -8.68
CA TYR A 97 -12.82 -0.59 -7.28
C TYR A 97 -13.81 -1.39 -6.44
N GLU A 98 -15.03 -1.62 -6.94
CA GLU A 98 -16.02 -2.44 -6.26
C GLU A 98 -15.50 -3.85 -5.94
N GLU A 99 -14.79 -4.50 -6.86
CA GLU A 99 -14.19 -5.82 -6.62
C GLU A 99 -13.11 -5.77 -5.54
N VAL A 100 -12.24 -4.74 -5.55
CA VAL A 100 -11.18 -4.57 -4.56
C VAL A 100 -11.77 -4.33 -3.17
N PHE A 101 -12.78 -3.46 -3.07
CA PHE A 101 -13.38 -3.05 -1.80
C PHE A 101 -14.55 -3.92 -1.35
N LYS A 102 -14.97 -4.90 -2.16
CA LYS A 102 -16.01 -5.86 -1.77
C LYS A 102 -15.60 -6.59 -0.49
N PRO A 103 -16.45 -6.59 0.57
CA PRO A 103 -16.14 -7.27 1.82
C PRO A 103 -15.83 -8.76 1.61
N LYS A 104 -14.72 -9.21 2.18
CA LYS A 104 -14.25 -10.60 2.09
C LYS A 104 -14.44 -11.29 3.43
N LYS A 105 -14.67 -12.61 3.40
CA LYS A 105 -14.83 -13.40 4.62
C LYS A 105 -13.48 -13.51 5.36
N ILE A 106 -13.42 -12.98 6.57
CA ILE A 106 -12.25 -13.02 7.46
C ILE A 106 -12.25 -14.36 8.19
N VAL A 107 -11.23 -15.15 8.02
CA VAL A 107 -11.05 -16.48 8.62
C VAL A 107 -9.62 -16.69 9.09
N VAL A 108 -8.64 -16.33 8.26
CA VAL A 108 -7.23 -16.65 8.51
C VAL A 108 -6.69 -15.87 9.70
N THR A 109 -7.12 -14.63 9.87
CA THR A 109 -6.78 -13.81 11.03
C THR A 109 -7.19 -14.51 12.33
N TYR A 110 -8.42 -15.02 12.42
CA TYR A 110 -8.88 -15.74 13.61
C TYR A 110 -8.14 -17.07 13.81
N VAL A 111 -7.81 -17.77 12.74
CA VAL A 111 -7.00 -19.01 12.83
C VAL A 111 -5.61 -18.71 13.39
N LEU A 112 -4.95 -17.63 12.92
CA LEU A 112 -3.64 -17.24 13.43
C LEU A 112 -3.70 -16.82 14.91
N ILE A 113 -4.74 -16.09 15.32
CA ILE A 113 -4.97 -15.73 16.74
C ILE A 113 -5.12 -16.99 17.58
N ALA A 114 -5.97 -17.93 17.16
CA ALA A 114 -6.18 -19.19 17.87
C ALA A 114 -4.88 -20.00 17.96
N LEU A 115 -4.10 -20.06 16.88
CA LEU A 115 -2.82 -20.77 16.83
C LEU A 115 -1.78 -20.16 17.78
N CYS A 116 -1.60 -18.83 17.76
CA CYS A 116 -0.72 -18.13 18.70
C CYS A 116 -1.12 -18.38 20.17
N THR A 117 -2.43 -18.30 20.44
CA THR A 117 -2.98 -18.56 21.79
C THR A 117 -2.71 -20.01 22.22
N LEU A 118 -2.96 -20.98 21.33
CA LEU A 118 -2.67 -22.40 21.62
C LEU A 118 -1.18 -22.63 21.88
N VAL A 119 -0.30 -22.07 21.04
CA VAL A 119 1.15 -22.19 21.22
C VAL A 119 1.58 -21.58 22.56
N TYR A 120 1.02 -20.45 22.95
CA TYR A 120 1.32 -19.84 24.26
C TYR A 120 0.88 -20.73 25.45
N ILE A 121 -0.29 -21.35 25.38
CA ILE A 121 -0.72 -22.34 26.39
C ILE A 121 0.28 -23.51 26.47
N LEU A 122 0.73 -23.99 25.31
CA LEU A 122 1.75 -25.05 25.27
C LEU A 122 3.11 -24.58 25.84
N GLN A 123 3.50 -23.30 25.65
CA GLN A 123 4.70 -22.74 26.28
C GLN A 123 4.60 -22.69 27.81
N ILE A 124 3.41 -22.47 28.38
CA ILE A 124 3.18 -22.53 29.83
C ILE A 124 3.31 -23.96 30.36
N LEU A 125 2.77 -24.94 29.63
CA LEU A 125 2.82 -26.36 30.02
C LEU A 125 4.23 -26.97 29.79
N PHE A 126 4.91 -26.53 28.75
CA PHE A 126 6.23 -27.02 28.32
C PHE A 126 7.18 -25.84 28.10
N PRO A 127 7.81 -25.27 29.14
CA PRO A 127 8.66 -24.07 29.02
C PRO A 127 9.81 -24.18 28.03
N SER A 128 10.34 -25.41 27.82
CA SER A 128 11.39 -25.69 26.81
C SER A 128 10.96 -25.36 25.38
N LEU A 129 9.66 -25.33 25.09
CA LEU A 129 9.13 -24.98 23.78
C LEU A 129 9.54 -23.56 23.36
N THR A 130 9.64 -22.63 24.31
CA THR A 130 10.09 -21.26 24.03
C THR A 130 11.50 -21.25 23.50
N THR A 131 12.43 -21.92 24.12
CA THR A 131 13.84 -22.00 23.68
C THR A 131 14.02 -22.81 22.39
N LEU A 132 13.14 -23.77 22.13
CA LEU A 132 13.13 -24.55 20.89
C LEU A 132 12.59 -23.74 19.70
N GLY A 133 11.60 -22.87 19.91
CA GLY A 133 10.90 -22.16 18.83
C GLY A 133 11.29 -20.72 18.61
N ALA A 134 11.84 -20.02 19.60
CA ALA A 134 12.21 -18.61 19.50
C ALA A 134 13.37 -18.38 18.52
N VAL A 135 13.36 -17.22 17.88
CA VAL A 135 14.43 -16.78 16.96
C VAL A 135 15.70 -16.49 17.74
N ASN A 136 16.82 -17.01 17.28
CA ASN A 136 18.16 -16.70 17.75
C ASN A 136 19.13 -16.72 16.58
N GLY A 137 19.83 -15.62 16.34
CA GLY A 137 20.67 -15.45 15.17
C GLY A 137 21.80 -16.50 15.06
N SER A 138 22.40 -16.93 16.17
CA SER A 138 23.46 -17.95 16.17
C SER A 138 22.92 -19.33 15.77
N LEU A 139 21.75 -19.70 16.31
CA LEU A 139 21.11 -20.99 15.99
C LEU A 139 20.57 -21.04 14.57
N VAL A 140 20.04 -19.92 14.06
CA VAL A 140 19.62 -19.82 12.65
C VAL A 140 20.82 -19.99 11.72
N ARG A 141 21.96 -19.35 12.01
CA ARG A 141 23.21 -19.53 11.25
C ARG A 141 23.78 -20.94 11.34
N SER A 142 23.51 -21.67 12.41
CA SER A 142 23.89 -23.10 12.54
C SER A 142 22.94 -24.07 11.85
N GLY A 143 21.95 -23.55 11.07
CA GLY A 143 21.02 -24.35 10.26
C GLY A 143 19.59 -24.49 10.82
N GLN A 144 19.28 -23.93 12.01
CA GLN A 144 17.94 -24.01 12.59
C GLN A 144 17.00 -22.95 12.00
N VAL A 145 16.88 -22.94 10.65
CA VAL A 145 16.11 -21.92 9.89
C VAL A 145 14.60 -21.93 10.18
N TYR A 146 14.06 -23.04 10.68
CA TYR A 146 12.65 -23.14 11.07
C TYR A 146 12.26 -22.10 12.12
N ARG A 147 13.23 -21.63 12.91
CA ARG A 147 13.02 -20.59 13.93
C ARG A 147 12.52 -19.28 13.36
N LEU A 148 12.86 -18.95 12.09
CA LEU A 148 12.34 -17.75 11.41
C LEU A 148 10.82 -17.75 11.30
N VAL A 149 10.21 -18.94 11.32
CA VAL A 149 8.74 -19.10 11.26
C VAL A 149 8.16 -19.40 12.65
N THR A 150 8.77 -20.33 13.41
CA THR A 150 8.21 -20.75 14.70
C THR A 150 8.21 -19.62 15.72
N GLY A 151 9.23 -18.74 15.68
CA GLY A 151 9.31 -17.57 16.54
C GLY A 151 8.12 -16.60 16.41
N MET A 152 7.48 -16.56 15.24
CA MET A 152 6.29 -15.74 14.99
C MET A 152 5.06 -16.14 15.81
N PHE A 153 5.06 -17.37 16.36
CA PHE A 153 3.93 -17.91 17.15
C PHE A 153 4.23 -17.95 18.65
N MET A 154 5.49 -17.74 19.04
CA MET A 154 5.91 -17.73 20.44
C MET A 154 5.67 -16.38 21.10
N HIS A 155 5.35 -16.36 22.40
CA HIS A 155 5.16 -15.12 23.17
C HIS A 155 5.82 -15.19 24.54
N GLY A 156 6.48 -14.11 24.96
CA GLY A 156 7.27 -14.08 26.19
C GLY A 156 6.48 -13.80 27.46
N SER A 157 5.24 -13.29 27.34
CA SER A 157 4.35 -13.00 28.45
C SER A 157 2.91 -12.93 27.99
N ILE A 158 1.97 -13.01 28.94
CA ILE A 158 0.54 -12.86 28.63
C ILE A 158 0.22 -11.48 28.04
N TRP A 159 0.86 -10.42 28.54
CA TRP A 159 0.64 -9.06 28.02
C TRP A 159 1.19 -8.94 26.58
N HIS A 160 2.33 -9.58 26.29
CA HIS A 160 2.88 -9.62 24.94
C HIS A 160 1.92 -10.34 23.98
N LEU A 161 1.36 -11.48 24.38
CA LEU A 161 0.34 -12.19 23.61
C LEU A 161 -0.89 -11.31 23.37
N LEU A 162 -1.47 -10.73 24.43
CA LEU A 162 -2.70 -9.94 24.33
C LEU A 162 -2.52 -8.73 23.39
N CYS A 163 -1.42 -7.99 23.52
CA CYS A 163 -1.13 -6.87 22.62
C CYS A 163 -0.98 -7.31 21.16
N ASN A 164 -0.27 -8.42 20.91
CA ASN A 164 -0.13 -8.97 19.57
C ASN A 164 -1.47 -9.45 18.99
N MET A 165 -2.26 -10.18 19.77
CA MET A 165 -3.56 -10.69 19.30
C MET A 165 -4.56 -9.57 19.04
N TYR A 166 -4.57 -8.54 19.86
CA TYR A 166 -5.38 -7.35 19.62
C TYR A 166 -4.94 -6.64 18.32
N SER A 167 -3.64 -6.41 18.16
CA SER A 167 -3.09 -5.80 16.95
C SER A 167 -3.38 -6.66 15.72
N LEU A 168 -3.20 -7.98 15.81
CA LEU A 168 -3.51 -8.92 14.74
C LEU A 168 -5.00 -8.94 14.42
N TYR A 169 -5.87 -8.83 15.43
CA TYR A 169 -7.31 -8.70 15.19
C TYR A 169 -7.63 -7.45 14.37
N VAL A 170 -7.17 -6.28 14.79
CA VAL A 170 -7.49 -5.01 14.11
C VAL A 170 -6.85 -4.95 12.72
N ILE A 171 -5.54 -5.08 12.66
CA ILE A 171 -4.75 -4.93 11.42
C ILE A 171 -4.93 -6.13 10.49
N GLY A 172 -4.98 -7.33 11.05
CA GLY A 172 -5.16 -8.56 10.29
C GLY A 172 -6.54 -8.64 9.63
N CYS A 173 -7.61 -8.32 10.35
CA CYS A 173 -8.96 -8.28 9.77
C CYS A 173 -9.05 -7.27 8.62
N ALA A 174 -8.49 -6.07 8.80
CA ALA A 174 -8.45 -5.06 7.73
C ALA A 174 -7.65 -5.56 6.53
N THR A 175 -6.47 -6.14 6.74
CA THR A 175 -5.61 -6.65 5.67
C THR A 175 -6.25 -7.83 4.95
N GLU A 176 -6.81 -8.81 5.67
CA GLU A 176 -7.49 -9.96 5.06
C GLU A 176 -8.71 -9.53 4.26
N ASN A 177 -9.45 -8.49 4.73
CA ASN A 177 -10.59 -7.93 4.01
C ASN A 177 -10.17 -7.31 2.67
N TYR A 178 -9.08 -6.55 2.60
CA TYR A 178 -8.64 -5.93 1.35
C TYR A 178 -7.93 -6.92 0.41
N PHE A 179 -7.02 -7.72 0.94
CA PHE A 179 -6.16 -8.59 0.12
C PHE A 179 -6.73 -10.00 -0.11
N GLY A 180 -7.66 -10.43 0.74
CA GLY A 180 -8.16 -11.81 0.76
C GLY A 180 -7.14 -12.79 1.36
N LYS A 181 -7.61 -14.01 1.63
CA LYS A 181 -6.89 -15.03 2.41
C LYS A 181 -5.49 -15.37 1.89
N LYS A 182 -5.34 -15.57 0.58
CA LYS A 182 -4.06 -16.02 -0.02
C LYS A 182 -2.99 -14.93 0.05
N LYS A 183 -3.32 -13.71 -0.40
CA LYS A 183 -2.39 -12.58 -0.35
C LYS A 183 -2.08 -12.19 1.11
N PHE A 184 -3.06 -12.22 1.99
CA PHE A 184 -2.88 -11.99 3.43
C PHE A 184 -1.85 -12.95 4.04
N LEU A 185 -2.00 -14.27 3.82
CA LEU A 185 -1.05 -15.27 4.31
C LEU A 185 0.37 -15.04 3.77
N LEU A 186 0.48 -14.73 2.48
CA LEU A 186 1.77 -14.46 1.87
C LEU A 186 2.44 -13.23 2.49
N ILE A 187 1.69 -12.14 2.66
CA ILE A 187 2.19 -10.92 3.32
C ILE A 187 2.62 -11.24 4.76
N TYR A 188 1.78 -11.92 5.54
CA TYR A 188 2.06 -12.27 6.94
C TYR A 188 3.36 -13.09 7.08
N PHE A 189 3.48 -14.19 6.34
CA PHE A 189 4.63 -15.08 6.47
C PHE A 189 5.90 -14.48 5.90
N VAL A 190 5.85 -13.88 4.70
CA VAL A 190 7.05 -13.30 4.08
C VAL A 190 7.59 -12.15 4.91
N SER A 191 6.71 -11.23 5.35
CA SER A 191 7.14 -10.11 6.18
C SER A 191 7.63 -10.55 7.57
N GLY A 192 6.99 -11.54 8.17
CA GLY A 192 7.44 -12.10 9.44
C GLY A 192 8.80 -12.79 9.34
N ILE A 193 9.06 -13.55 8.27
CA ILE A 193 10.36 -14.15 8.00
C ILE A 193 11.43 -13.07 7.80
N ILE A 194 11.14 -12.02 6.99
CA ILE A 194 12.06 -10.91 6.80
C ILE A 194 12.34 -10.19 8.13
N GLY A 195 11.32 -9.97 8.95
CA GLY A 195 11.47 -9.42 10.30
C GLY A 195 12.39 -10.28 11.18
N SER A 196 12.17 -11.60 11.20
CA SER A 196 13.03 -12.54 11.90
C SER A 196 14.46 -12.55 11.38
N MET A 197 14.67 -12.38 10.08
CA MET A 197 16.01 -12.26 9.47
C MET A 197 16.71 -10.96 9.91
N PHE A 198 16.00 -9.82 9.92
CA PHE A 198 16.55 -8.57 10.45
C PHE A 198 16.95 -8.71 11.93
N SER A 199 16.09 -9.35 12.74
CA SER A 199 16.44 -9.70 14.11
C SER A 199 17.72 -10.51 14.18
N CYS A 200 17.88 -11.57 13.39
CA CYS A 200 19.08 -12.40 13.36
C CYS A 200 20.37 -11.66 12.98
N ILE A 201 20.24 -10.57 12.18
CA ILE A 201 21.39 -9.79 11.71
C ILE A 201 21.79 -8.73 12.75
N PHE A 202 20.81 -8.02 13.30
CA PHE A 202 21.07 -6.81 14.08
C PHE A 202 20.81 -6.97 15.58
N ASN A 203 20.13 -8.06 16.00
CA ASN A 203 19.85 -8.33 17.41
C ASN A 203 20.65 -9.56 17.89
N THR A 204 21.25 -9.46 19.06
CA THR A 204 21.99 -10.57 19.70
C THR A 204 21.12 -11.38 20.66
N SER A 205 19.96 -10.85 21.02
CA SER A 205 19.03 -11.45 21.97
C SER A 205 18.07 -12.43 21.30
N TRP A 206 17.32 -13.16 22.13
CA TRP A 206 16.19 -13.96 21.64
C TRP A 206 15.05 -13.06 21.15
N SER A 207 14.48 -13.40 20.01
CA SER A 207 13.31 -12.72 19.45
C SER A 207 12.15 -13.68 19.29
N LEU A 208 10.94 -13.20 19.61
CA LEU A 208 9.72 -14.00 19.54
C LEU A 208 8.49 -13.08 19.52
N GLY A 209 7.43 -13.50 18.85
CA GLY A 209 6.18 -12.77 18.72
C GLY A 209 5.72 -12.60 17.28
N ALA A 210 4.41 -12.42 17.13
CA ALA A 210 3.79 -12.16 15.82
C ALA A 210 4.06 -10.72 15.29
N SER A 211 4.67 -9.87 16.11
CA SER A 211 4.76 -8.43 15.86
C SER A 211 5.48 -8.08 14.56
N GLY A 212 6.56 -8.79 14.18
CA GLY A 212 7.23 -8.58 12.90
C GLY A 212 6.29 -8.75 11.70
N ALA A 213 5.48 -9.82 11.71
CA ALA A 213 4.46 -10.04 10.69
C ALA A 213 3.34 -8.99 10.75
N ILE A 214 2.90 -8.57 11.95
CA ILE A 214 1.89 -7.52 12.12
C ILE A 214 2.38 -6.18 11.58
N PHE A 215 3.64 -5.82 11.80
CA PHE A 215 4.25 -4.65 11.16
C PHE A 215 4.28 -4.79 9.64
N GLY A 216 4.48 -6.00 9.12
CA GLY A 216 4.35 -6.28 7.69
C GLY A 216 2.94 -6.02 7.16
N LEU A 217 1.92 -6.45 7.89
CA LEU A 217 0.53 -6.15 7.54
C LEU A 217 0.25 -4.63 7.58
N MET A 218 0.81 -3.89 8.55
CA MET A 218 0.71 -2.43 8.59
C MET A 218 1.39 -1.79 7.37
N GLY A 219 2.58 -2.28 6.98
CA GLY A 219 3.28 -1.83 5.77
C GLY A 219 2.45 -2.06 4.50
N ALA A 220 1.81 -3.22 4.40
CA ALA A 220 0.91 -3.56 3.30
C ALA A 220 -0.30 -2.61 3.24
N LEU A 221 -0.93 -2.32 4.37
CA LEU A 221 -2.05 -1.39 4.44
C LEU A 221 -1.63 0.05 4.11
N CYS A 222 -0.44 0.49 4.55
CA CYS A 222 0.09 1.81 4.19
C CYS A 222 0.28 1.93 2.67
N TYR A 223 0.89 0.93 2.04
CA TYR A 223 1.06 0.92 0.59
C TYR A 223 -0.29 0.87 -0.13
N PHE A 224 -1.22 0.03 0.31
CA PHE A 224 -2.57 -0.06 -0.23
C PHE A 224 -3.31 1.28 -0.13
N GLY A 225 -3.29 1.93 1.03
CA GLY A 225 -3.90 3.24 1.24
C GLY A 225 -3.25 4.33 0.39
N TYR A 226 -1.93 4.27 0.16
CA TYR A 226 -1.24 5.17 -0.76
C TYR A 226 -1.63 4.89 -2.22
N TYR A 227 -1.69 3.63 -2.65
CA TYR A 227 -2.06 3.25 -4.00
C TYR A 227 -3.49 3.67 -4.35
N TYR A 228 -4.45 3.40 -3.46
CA TYR A 228 -5.86 3.76 -3.63
C TYR A 228 -6.24 5.13 -3.03
N ARG A 229 -5.26 6.03 -2.81
CA ARG A 229 -5.47 7.33 -2.16
C ARG A 229 -6.46 8.26 -2.84
N LEU A 230 -6.64 8.14 -4.16
CA LEU A 230 -7.61 8.93 -4.92
C LEU A 230 -9.05 8.50 -4.60
N TYR A 231 -9.25 7.21 -4.33
CA TYR A 231 -10.55 6.63 -4.01
C TYR A 231 -10.86 6.70 -2.51
N MET A 232 -9.91 6.31 -1.67
CA MET A 232 -10.08 6.25 -0.21
C MET A 232 -9.72 7.55 0.52
N GLY A 233 -9.12 8.52 -0.18
CA GLY A 233 -8.53 9.69 0.45
C GLY A 233 -7.32 9.30 1.30
N LYS A 234 -7.12 10.04 2.42
CA LYS A 234 -5.98 9.80 3.32
C LYS A 234 -6.29 8.87 4.49
N ALA A 235 -7.55 8.43 4.63
CA ALA A 235 -8.04 7.82 5.86
C ALA A 235 -7.18 6.61 6.29
N LEU A 236 -6.98 5.63 5.40
CA LEU A 236 -6.32 4.39 5.81
C LEU A 236 -4.88 4.60 6.30
N TYR A 237 -4.03 5.23 5.49
CA TYR A 237 -2.62 5.38 5.90
C TYR A 237 -2.42 6.48 6.96
N SER A 238 -3.30 7.48 7.06
CA SER A 238 -3.21 8.49 8.11
C SER A 238 -3.57 7.95 9.50
N GLU A 239 -4.33 6.88 9.58
CA GLU A 239 -4.63 6.20 10.84
C GLU A 239 -3.52 5.20 11.21
N ILE A 240 -2.93 4.52 10.22
CA ILE A 240 -1.94 3.48 10.48
C ILE A 240 -0.54 4.05 10.75
N ILE A 241 -0.12 5.12 10.05
CA ILE A 241 1.21 5.72 10.24
C ILE A 241 1.49 6.14 11.69
N PRO A 242 0.59 6.83 12.41
CA PRO A 242 0.81 7.17 13.80
C PRO A 242 0.99 5.94 14.70
N VAL A 243 0.25 4.86 14.43
CA VAL A 243 0.37 3.60 15.17
C VAL A 243 1.74 2.96 14.92
N ILE A 244 2.22 2.94 13.68
CA ILE A 244 3.55 2.43 13.34
C ILE A 244 4.63 3.25 14.06
N VAL A 245 4.57 4.58 13.96
CA VAL A 245 5.56 5.48 14.58
C VAL A 245 5.58 5.29 16.10
N LEU A 246 4.41 5.25 16.75
CA LEU A 246 4.31 5.04 18.19
C LEU A 246 4.92 3.69 18.60
N ASN A 247 4.57 2.60 17.91
CA ASN A 247 5.08 1.28 18.24
C ASN A 247 6.58 1.12 17.95
N LEU A 248 7.11 1.77 16.89
CA LEU A 248 8.56 1.82 16.65
C LEU A 248 9.29 2.63 17.73
N ALA A 249 8.72 3.77 18.15
CA ALA A 249 9.29 4.55 19.23
C ALA A 249 9.31 3.77 20.56
N LEU A 250 8.22 3.06 20.87
CA LEU A 250 8.16 2.18 22.04
C LEU A 250 9.20 1.06 21.98
N SER A 251 9.44 0.48 20.79
CA SER A 251 10.45 -0.57 20.64
C SER A 251 11.91 -0.07 20.79
N LEU A 252 12.15 1.23 20.69
CA LEU A 252 13.45 1.82 21.03
C LEU A 252 13.62 2.05 22.53
N ILE A 253 12.53 2.26 23.27
CA ILE A 253 12.57 2.60 24.69
C ILE A 253 12.48 1.34 25.56
N VAL A 254 11.67 0.35 25.13
CA VAL A 254 11.41 -0.87 25.91
C VAL A 254 12.35 -1.97 25.43
N SER A 255 13.33 -2.32 26.25
CA SER A 255 14.42 -3.25 25.94
C SER A 255 14.01 -4.66 25.51
N ASN A 256 12.79 -5.09 25.83
CA ASN A 256 12.26 -6.42 25.50
C ASN A 256 11.45 -6.44 24.20
N ILE A 257 11.43 -5.34 23.43
CA ILE A 257 10.74 -5.26 22.14
C ILE A 257 11.79 -5.25 21.03
N ASP A 258 11.65 -6.15 20.07
CA ASP A 258 12.60 -6.28 18.98
C ASP A 258 12.33 -5.26 17.85
N PHE A 259 12.99 -4.12 17.95
CA PHE A 259 12.91 -3.04 16.96
C PHE A 259 13.29 -3.49 15.54
N TYR A 260 14.31 -4.33 15.42
CA TYR A 260 14.78 -4.80 14.11
C TYR A 260 13.78 -5.73 13.43
N ALA A 261 13.13 -6.61 14.20
CA ALA A 261 12.05 -7.43 13.68
C ALA A 261 10.87 -6.58 13.18
N HIS A 262 10.55 -5.48 13.86
CA HIS A 262 9.48 -4.55 13.45
C HIS A 262 9.82 -3.83 12.14
N ILE A 263 11.03 -3.24 12.05
CA ILE A 263 11.49 -2.55 10.82
C ILE A 263 11.57 -3.54 9.65
N GLY A 264 12.18 -4.70 9.86
CA GLY A 264 12.30 -5.73 8.83
C GLY A 264 10.94 -6.20 8.33
N GLY A 265 10.00 -6.44 9.26
CA GLY A 265 8.63 -6.79 8.94
C GLY A 265 7.90 -5.71 8.13
N LEU A 266 7.97 -4.46 8.56
CA LEU A 266 7.38 -3.32 7.88
C LEU A 266 7.87 -3.18 6.43
N ILE A 267 9.19 -3.22 6.25
CA ILE A 267 9.83 -3.17 4.93
C ILE A 267 9.39 -4.34 4.07
N GLY A 268 9.45 -5.56 4.63
CA GLY A 268 9.02 -6.79 3.95
C GLY A 268 7.57 -6.72 3.48
N GLY A 269 6.68 -6.20 4.33
CA GLY A 269 5.27 -6.03 4.02
C GLY A 269 5.01 -5.05 2.86
N VAL A 270 5.72 -3.93 2.83
CA VAL A 270 5.65 -2.97 1.71
C VAL A 270 6.11 -3.62 0.42
N PHE A 271 7.30 -4.24 0.43
CA PHE A 271 7.88 -4.83 -0.79
C PHE A 271 7.07 -5.98 -1.35
N ILE A 272 6.60 -6.91 -0.50
CA ILE A 272 5.76 -8.01 -1.00
C ILE A 272 4.44 -7.50 -1.57
N THR A 273 3.88 -6.44 -0.99
CA THR A 273 2.62 -5.88 -1.47
C THR A 273 2.79 -5.20 -2.83
N ILE A 274 3.91 -4.49 -3.06
CA ILE A 274 4.25 -3.94 -4.38
C ILE A 274 4.31 -5.06 -5.42
N GLY A 275 4.93 -6.20 -5.08
CA GLY A 275 5.03 -7.36 -5.99
C GLY A 275 3.71 -8.09 -6.25
N LEU A 276 2.69 -7.88 -5.40
CA LEU A 276 1.37 -8.51 -5.56
C LEU A 276 0.41 -7.71 -6.46
N GLY A 277 0.79 -6.50 -6.86
CA GLY A 277 0.06 -5.67 -7.84
C GLY A 277 -1.13 -5.00 -7.23
#